data_91ece6d1dfd8212eaedb383f277c9df1
#
_entry.id   91ece6d1dfd8212eaedb383f277c9df1
#
_cell.length_a   1.000
_cell.length_b   1.000
_cell.length_c   1.000
_cell.angle_alpha   90.00
_cell.angle_beta   90.00
_cell.angle_gamma   90.00
#
_symmetry.space_group_name_H-M   'P 1'
#
loop_
_entity.id
_entity.type
_entity.pdbx_description
1 polymer ?
#
loop_
_entity_poly.entity_id
_entity_poly.type
_entity_poly.pdbx_seq_one_letter_code
_entity_poly.pdbx_strand_id
1 'polypeptide(L)'
;MDYNNIVDTQKGMAQMLGKTFVQITGSVGGYEMTFETAQGERFMFAHEQDCCESVDINDIVGDLQDLVGEPLLLAEEVQGETPVDFNERDHESVTWTFYKFATRKGYVDVRWLGESNGYYSEGVDLFVEGVVVPGEHQPTLSDLLRAKLSA
;
A
#
# COMPACT_ATOMS: atom_id res chain seq x y z
N MET A 1 -10.17 8.82 -0.35
CA MET A 1 -9.34 8.39 -1.49
C MET A 1 -10.24 8.09 -2.66
N ASP A 2 -9.91 8.59 -3.82
CA ASP A 2 -10.71 8.39 -5.03
C ASP A 2 -10.48 7.00 -5.63
N TYR A 3 -11.54 6.28 -5.97
CA TYR A 3 -11.46 4.97 -6.62
C TYR A 3 -10.69 5.00 -7.93
N ASN A 4 -10.66 6.14 -8.61
CA ASN A 4 -9.92 6.30 -9.86
C ASN A 4 -8.40 6.21 -9.67
N ASN A 5 -7.94 6.28 -8.44
CA ASN A 5 -6.51 6.21 -8.10
C ASN A 5 -6.05 4.79 -7.79
N ILE A 6 -6.97 3.81 -7.73
CA ILE A 6 -6.60 2.41 -7.53
C ILE A 6 -5.97 1.87 -8.80
N VAL A 7 -4.80 1.25 -8.65
CA VAL A 7 -4.04 0.67 -9.76
C VAL A 7 -3.74 -0.79 -9.46
N ASP A 8 -3.32 -1.53 -10.50
CA ASP A 8 -2.76 -2.87 -10.30
C ASP A 8 -1.55 -2.75 -9.38
N THR A 9 -1.52 -3.56 -8.32
CA THR A 9 -0.50 -3.44 -7.26
C THR A 9 0.91 -3.68 -7.82
N GLN A 10 1.09 -4.70 -8.67
CA GLN A 10 2.41 -5.00 -9.23
C GLN A 10 2.91 -3.87 -10.13
N LYS A 11 2.04 -3.33 -10.97
CA LYS A 11 2.39 -2.22 -11.87
C LYS A 11 2.69 -0.94 -11.07
N GLY A 12 1.88 -0.67 -10.04
CA GLY A 12 2.08 0.49 -9.19
C GLY A 12 3.38 0.40 -8.39
N MET A 13 3.67 -0.75 -7.83
CA MET A 13 4.90 -0.96 -7.07
C MET A 13 6.14 -0.85 -7.95
N ALA A 14 6.05 -1.27 -9.22
CA ALA A 14 7.15 -1.12 -10.16
C ALA A 14 7.51 0.37 -10.37
N GLN A 15 6.54 1.27 -10.26
CA GLN A 15 6.77 2.71 -10.39
C GLN A 15 7.46 3.31 -9.14
N MET A 16 7.43 2.60 -8.02
CA MET A 16 8.11 3.07 -6.80
C MET A 16 9.63 2.86 -6.86
N LEU A 17 10.09 1.89 -7.66
CA LEU A 17 11.51 1.55 -7.76
C LEU A 17 12.33 2.74 -8.28
N GLY A 18 13.42 3.04 -7.61
CA GLY A 18 14.31 4.14 -7.95
C GLY A 18 13.87 5.50 -7.45
N LYS A 19 12.65 5.63 -6.92
CA LYS A 19 12.19 6.89 -6.35
C LYS A 19 12.72 7.08 -4.94
N THR A 20 12.97 8.34 -4.59
CA THR A 20 13.37 8.72 -3.24
C THR A 20 12.18 9.31 -2.52
N PHE A 21 11.76 8.67 -1.44
CA PHE A 21 10.62 9.13 -0.65
C PHE A 21 11.11 10.00 0.49
N VAL A 22 10.44 11.12 0.70
CA VAL A 22 10.79 12.09 1.76
C VAL A 22 9.93 11.88 3.00
N GLN A 23 8.78 11.21 2.85
CA GLN A 23 7.90 10.90 3.96
C GLN A 23 7.25 9.54 3.74
N ILE A 24 7.31 8.70 4.77
CA ILE A 24 6.66 7.40 4.78
C ILE A 24 5.92 7.29 6.11
N THR A 25 4.62 7.00 6.05
CA THR A 25 3.78 6.86 7.24
C THR A 25 3.13 5.50 7.27
N GLY A 26 2.92 4.98 8.46
CA GLY A 26 2.27 3.71 8.70
C GLY A 26 2.64 3.21 10.09
N SER A 27 1.74 2.45 10.70
CA SER A 27 1.99 1.89 12.03
C SER A 27 1.18 0.61 12.21
N VAL A 28 1.65 -0.26 13.09
CA VAL A 28 0.94 -1.48 13.46
C VAL A 28 -0.44 -1.12 14.02
N GLY A 29 -1.46 -1.77 13.51
CA GLY A 29 -2.86 -1.47 13.81
C GLY A 29 -3.47 -0.41 12.93
N GLY A 30 -2.68 0.25 12.08
CA GLY A 30 -3.15 1.28 11.17
C GLY A 30 -3.78 0.69 9.92
N TYR A 31 -4.55 1.51 9.21
CA TYR A 31 -5.32 1.10 8.03
C TYR A 31 -4.71 1.56 6.72
N GLU A 32 -3.62 2.31 6.78
CA GLU A 32 -2.95 2.81 5.57
C GLU A 32 -1.45 2.98 5.78
N MET A 33 -0.71 2.85 4.68
CA MET A 33 0.73 3.11 4.64
C MET A 33 1.00 3.96 3.41
N THR A 34 1.62 5.12 3.59
CA THR A 34 1.79 6.12 2.54
C THR A 34 3.25 6.44 2.30
N PHE A 35 3.62 6.50 1.01
CA PHE A 35 4.95 6.88 0.54
C PHE A 35 4.81 8.15 -0.29
N GLU A 36 5.54 9.21 0.03
CA GLU A 36 5.48 10.49 -0.70
C GLU A 36 6.87 10.95 -1.14
N THR A 37 6.95 11.43 -2.40
CA THR A 37 8.16 12.07 -2.93
C THR A 37 8.12 13.58 -2.72
N ALA A 38 9.27 14.24 -2.88
CA ALA A 38 9.35 15.70 -2.80
C ALA A 38 8.56 16.40 -3.91
N GLN A 39 8.26 15.69 -5.01
CA GLN A 39 7.50 16.21 -6.14
C GLN A 39 5.99 16.05 -5.96
N GLY A 40 5.53 15.50 -4.85
CA GLY A 40 4.11 15.30 -4.58
C GLY A 40 3.53 13.99 -5.14
N GLU A 41 4.38 13.11 -5.62
CA GLU A 41 3.93 11.75 -5.99
C GLU A 41 3.61 10.97 -4.72
N ARG A 42 2.51 10.24 -4.75
CA ARG A 42 2.01 9.56 -3.55
C ARG A 42 1.55 8.15 -3.90
N PHE A 43 2.00 7.21 -3.08
CA PHE A 43 1.60 5.80 -3.14
C PHE A 43 1.03 5.41 -1.79
N MET A 44 -0.23 5.00 -1.75
CA MET A 44 -0.87 4.61 -0.50
C MET A 44 -1.38 3.19 -0.59
N PHE A 45 -0.92 2.36 0.34
CA PHE A 45 -1.45 1.01 0.54
C PHE A 45 -2.56 1.09 1.58
N ALA A 46 -3.74 0.63 1.20
CA ALA A 46 -4.91 0.60 2.05
C ALA A 46 -5.94 -0.33 1.44
N HIS A 47 -6.91 -0.76 2.22
CA HIS A 47 -8.02 -1.53 1.71
C HIS A 47 -9.16 -0.60 1.30
N GLU A 48 -9.73 -0.84 0.11
CA GLU A 48 -10.97 -0.19 -0.29
C GLU A 48 -12.11 -0.79 0.51
N GLN A 49 -12.54 -0.07 1.55
CA GLN A 49 -13.54 -0.56 2.49
C GLN A 49 -14.89 -0.68 1.83
N ASP A 50 -15.53 -1.85 1.96
CA ASP A 50 -16.85 -2.13 1.39
C ASP A 50 -17.93 -2.11 2.47
N CYS A 51 -17.76 -2.88 3.55
CA CYS A 51 -18.73 -2.93 4.65
C CYS A 51 -18.04 -3.16 5.99
N CYS A 52 -17.93 -4.41 6.32
CA CYS A 52 -17.76 -4.86 7.69
C CYS A 52 -16.46 -5.65 7.85
N GLU A 53 -15.71 -5.77 6.78
CA GLU A 53 -14.38 -6.40 6.79
C GLU A 53 -13.38 -5.49 7.49
N SER A 54 -12.31 -6.09 8.01
CA SER A 54 -11.21 -5.37 8.64
C SER A 54 -9.91 -5.75 7.95
N VAL A 55 -9.18 -4.76 7.44
CA VAL A 55 -7.88 -4.95 6.81
C VAL A 55 -6.91 -3.92 7.38
N ASP A 56 -5.93 -4.38 8.15
CA ASP A 56 -5.00 -3.49 8.83
C ASP A 56 -3.57 -4.03 8.82
N ILE A 57 -2.64 -3.17 9.20
CA ILE A 57 -1.23 -3.54 9.35
C ILE A 57 -1.09 -4.34 10.63
N ASN A 58 -0.72 -5.62 10.48
CA ASN A 58 -0.56 -6.54 11.60
C ASN A 58 0.85 -6.43 12.22
N ASP A 59 1.87 -6.23 11.39
CA ASP A 59 3.25 -6.12 11.88
C ASP A 59 4.13 -5.37 10.89
N ILE A 60 5.13 -4.66 11.43
CA ILE A 60 6.18 -3.99 10.64
C ILE A 60 7.51 -4.40 11.26
N VAL A 61 8.34 -5.07 10.47
CA VAL A 61 9.70 -5.46 10.88
C VAL A 61 10.68 -4.53 10.19
N GLY A 62 11.47 -3.83 10.97
CA GLY A 62 12.42 -2.83 10.48
C GLY A 62 11.96 -1.41 10.81
N ASP A 63 12.76 -0.45 10.40
CA ASP A 63 12.52 0.97 10.66
C ASP A 63 12.11 1.67 9.36
N LEU A 64 10.93 2.27 9.32
CA LEU A 64 10.45 3.01 8.15
C LEU A 64 11.42 4.14 7.74
N GLN A 65 12.18 4.68 8.68
CA GLN A 65 13.17 5.73 8.39
C GLN A 65 14.31 5.21 7.51
N ASP A 66 14.56 3.91 7.50
CA ASP A 66 15.54 3.31 6.59
C ASP A 66 15.10 3.34 5.13
N LEU A 67 13.82 3.61 4.88
CA LEU A 67 13.27 3.75 3.53
C LEU A 67 13.23 5.21 3.07
N VAL A 68 13.50 6.17 3.95
CA VAL A 68 13.40 7.61 3.66
C VAL A 68 14.75 8.18 3.21
N GLY A 69 14.71 9.00 2.17
CA GLY A 69 15.87 9.77 1.73
C GLY A 69 16.85 9.05 0.83
N GLU A 70 16.55 7.80 0.45
CA GLU A 70 17.37 6.99 -0.44
C GLU A 70 16.49 6.36 -1.51
N PRO A 71 16.99 6.10 -2.72
CA PRO A 71 16.21 5.43 -3.75
C PRO A 71 15.72 4.06 -3.29
N LEU A 72 14.46 3.76 -3.56
CA LEU A 72 13.89 2.46 -3.25
C LEU A 72 14.44 1.42 -4.21
N LEU A 73 15.05 0.38 -3.67
CA LEU A 73 15.72 -0.69 -4.44
C LEU A 73 14.84 -1.92 -4.57
N LEU A 74 13.92 -2.12 -3.64
CA LEU A 74 13.03 -3.28 -3.61
C LEU A 74 11.64 -2.81 -3.20
N ALA A 75 10.64 -3.24 -3.94
CA ALA A 75 9.22 -3.04 -3.62
C ALA A 75 8.46 -4.20 -4.23
N GLU A 76 8.09 -5.16 -3.41
CA GLU A 76 7.39 -6.35 -3.90
C GLU A 76 6.39 -6.89 -2.90
N GLU A 77 5.33 -7.49 -3.44
CA GLU A 77 4.39 -8.30 -2.68
C GLU A 77 4.91 -9.74 -2.70
N VAL A 78 5.03 -10.32 -1.53
CA VAL A 78 5.57 -11.67 -1.39
C VAL A 78 4.55 -12.57 -0.71
N GLN A 79 4.67 -13.88 -0.94
CA GLN A 79 3.88 -14.86 -0.24
C GLN A 79 4.52 -15.17 1.10
N GLY A 80 3.70 -15.36 2.11
CA GLY A 80 4.15 -15.72 3.44
C GLY A 80 3.20 -16.74 4.06
N GLU A 81 3.60 -17.26 5.19
CA GLU A 81 2.81 -18.24 5.93
C GLU A 81 2.05 -17.57 7.06
N THR A 82 0.93 -18.18 7.44
CA THR A 82 0.19 -17.76 8.63
C THR A 82 1.13 -17.83 9.84
N PRO A 83 1.19 -16.77 10.67
CA PRO A 83 2.01 -16.81 11.88
C PRO A 83 1.64 -17.98 12.79
N VAL A 84 2.65 -18.61 13.40
CA VAL A 84 2.46 -19.81 14.22
C VAL A 84 1.53 -19.61 15.41
N ASP A 85 1.46 -18.37 15.94
CA ASP A 85 0.62 -18.02 17.07
C ASP A 85 -0.80 -17.61 16.69
N PHE A 86 -1.11 -17.57 15.37
CA PHE A 86 -2.42 -17.16 14.87
C PHE A 86 -3.27 -18.39 14.60
N ASN A 87 -4.45 -18.45 15.21
CA ASN A 87 -5.39 -19.55 15.02
C ASN A 87 -6.50 -19.13 14.06
N GLU A 88 -6.41 -19.56 12.80
CA GLU A 88 -7.41 -19.25 11.77
C GLU A 88 -8.81 -19.81 12.11
N ARG A 89 -8.88 -20.82 12.95
CA ARG A 89 -10.16 -21.43 13.35
C ARG A 89 -11.05 -20.48 14.14
N ASP A 90 -10.47 -19.46 14.77
CA ASP A 90 -11.20 -18.44 15.52
C ASP A 90 -11.77 -17.36 14.61
N HIS A 91 -11.53 -17.45 13.29
CA HIS A 91 -11.92 -16.44 12.31
C HIS A 91 -12.71 -17.11 11.17
N GLU A 92 -13.70 -16.41 10.62
CA GLU A 92 -14.49 -16.93 9.51
C GLU A 92 -13.70 -16.98 8.21
N SER A 93 -12.96 -15.89 7.91
CA SER A 93 -12.09 -15.80 6.75
C SER A 93 -10.95 -14.84 7.03
N VAL A 94 -9.74 -15.22 6.62
CA VAL A 94 -8.55 -14.36 6.77
C VAL A 94 -7.73 -14.37 5.49
N THR A 95 -7.10 -13.24 5.21
CA THR A 95 -6.13 -13.08 4.13
C THR A 95 -4.91 -12.35 4.66
N TRP A 96 -3.75 -12.91 4.41
CA TRP A 96 -2.47 -12.30 4.74
C TRP A 96 -1.86 -11.68 3.50
N THR A 97 -1.35 -10.46 3.62
CA THR A 97 -0.63 -9.79 2.54
C THR A 97 0.72 -9.32 3.08
N PHE A 98 1.79 -9.63 2.35
CA PHE A 98 3.16 -9.36 2.77
C PHE A 98 3.83 -8.47 1.73
N TYR A 99 4.48 -7.41 2.18
CA TYR A 99 5.28 -6.53 1.34
C TYR A 99 6.71 -6.46 1.85
N LYS A 100 7.65 -6.40 0.90
CA LYS A 100 9.07 -6.15 1.19
C LYS A 100 9.50 -4.86 0.52
N PHE A 101 10.12 -4.00 1.30
CA PHE A 101 10.72 -2.76 0.82
C PHE A 101 12.17 -2.68 1.29
N ALA A 102 13.04 -2.11 0.47
CA ALA A 102 14.44 -1.92 0.85
C ALA A 102 15.04 -0.70 0.17
N THR A 103 15.90 -0.03 0.90
CA THR A 103 16.89 0.91 0.38
C THR A 103 18.28 0.40 0.79
N ARG A 104 19.33 1.11 0.41
CA ARG A 104 20.67 0.75 0.88
C ARG A 104 20.83 0.84 2.40
N LYS A 105 19.91 1.52 3.09
CA LYS A 105 19.96 1.66 4.55
C LYS A 105 19.38 0.45 5.30
N GLY A 106 18.50 -0.31 4.65
CA GLY A 106 17.91 -1.48 5.29
C GLY A 106 16.63 -1.97 4.64
N TYR A 107 16.04 -2.98 5.25
CA TYR A 107 14.79 -3.60 4.81
C TYR A 107 13.66 -3.25 5.75
N VAL A 108 12.44 -3.23 5.18
CA VAL A 108 11.23 -3.21 5.98
C VAL A 108 10.28 -4.26 5.40
N ASP A 109 9.78 -5.14 6.26
CA ASP A 109 8.76 -6.12 5.93
C ASP A 109 7.46 -5.69 6.58
N VAL A 110 6.39 -5.61 5.80
CA VAL A 110 5.06 -5.20 6.28
C VAL A 110 4.10 -6.36 6.07
N ARG A 111 3.39 -6.72 7.12
CA ARG A 111 2.40 -7.78 7.10
C ARG A 111 1.03 -7.20 7.40
N TRP A 112 0.08 -7.46 6.51
CA TRP A 112 -1.30 -7.03 6.66
C TRP A 112 -2.19 -8.23 6.95
N LEU A 113 -3.20 -8.01 7.79
CA LEU A 113 -4.23 -9.01 8.08
C LEU A 113 -5.58 -8.48 7.62
N GLY A 114 -6.24 -9.24 6.75
CA GLY A 114 -7.61 -9.00 6.34
C GLY A 114 -8.53 -10.06 6.94
N GLU A 115 -9.66 -9.64 7.48
CA GLU A 115 -10.67 -10.52 8.08
C GLU A 115 -12.06 -10.12 7.61
N SER A 116 -12.89 -11.11 7.29
CA SER A 116 -14.29 -10.89 6.93
C SER A 116 -15.12 -12.14 7.23
N ASN A 117 -16.40 -12.08 6.85
CA ASN A 117 -17.28 -13.27 6.87
C ASN A 117 -17.12 -14.12 5.61
N GLY A 118 -16.12 -13.84 4.76
CA GLY A 118 -15.88 -14.55 3.51
C GLY A 118 -16.57 -13.96 2.30
N TYR A 119 -17.43 -12.96 2.47
CA TYR A 119 -18.16 -12.30 1.38
C TYR A 119 -17.39 -11.13 0.77
N TYR A 120 -16.68 -10.37 1.60
CA TYR A 120 -15.98 -9.17 1.17
C TYR A 120 -14.50 -9.43 0.87
N SER A 121 -13.93 -8.62 -0.04
CA SER A 121 -12.49 -8.66 -0.30
C SER A 121 -11.73 -8.29 0.98
N GLU A 122 -10.62 -8.99 1.21
CA GLU A 122 -9.75 -8.79 2.37
C GLU A 122 -8.35 -8.34 1.96
N GLY A 123 -8.17 -8.01 0.68
CA GLY A 123 -6.87 -7.63 0.13
C GLY A 123 -6.50 -6.18 0.38
N VAL A 124 -5.23 -5.89 0.20
CA VAL A 124 -4.69 -4.53 0.24
C VAL A 124 -4.66 -3.99 -1.19
N ASP A 125 -5.11 -2.75 -1.34
CA ASP A 125 -5.13 -2.05 -2.63
C ASP A 125 -4.02 -0.99 -2.64
N LEU A 126 -3.60 -0.60 -3.84
CA LEU A 126 -2.62 0.47 -4.02
C LEU A 126 -3.30 1.64 -4.74
N PHE A 127 -3.24 2.79 -4.10
CA PHE A 127 -3.73 4.06 -4.63
C PHE A 127 -2.52 4.92 -5.00
N VAL A 128 -2.54 5.50 -6.20
CA VAL A 128 -1.41 6.29 -6.73
C VAL A 128 -1.88 7.65 -7.17
N GLU A 129 -1.17 8.69 -6.77
CA GLU A 129 -1.41 10.07 -7.20
C GLU A 129 -0.12 10.69 -7.74
N GLY A 130 -0.25 11.45 -8.82
CA GLY A 130 0.87 12.18 -9.40
C GLY A 130 1.83 11.36 -10.27
N VAL A 131 1.52 10.08 -10.51
CA VAL A 131 2.35 9.17 -11.31
C VAL A 131 1.48 8.49 -12.35
N VAL A 132 1.98 8.34 -13.56
CA VAL A 132 1.32 7.55 -14.59
C VAL A 132 1.77 6.09 -14.46
N VAL A 133 0.79 5.19 -14.27
CA VAL A 133 1.04 3.74 -14.21
C VAL A 133 0.57 3.13 -15.54
N PRO A 134 1.48 2.55 -16.34
CA PRO A 134 1.13 2.05 -17.67
C PRO A 134 0.01 1.01 -17.62
N GLY A 135 -0.99 1.16 -18.53
CA GLY A 135 -2.11 0.24 -18.62
C GLY A 135 -3.21 0.46 -17.60
N GLU A 136 -3.08 1.44 -16.72
CA GLU A 136 -4.06 1.73 -15.67
C GLU A 136 -4.81 3.03 -15.98
N HIS A 137 -6.02 3.16 -15.42
CA HIS A 137 -6.78 4.40 -15.51
C HIS A 137 -6.06 5.47 -14.70
N GLN A 138 -5.76 6.60 -15.34
CA GLN A 138 -5.13 7.74 -14.69
C GLN A 138 -5.95 8.99 -14.95
N PRO A 139 -6.00 9.94 -14.01
CA PRO A 139 -6.67 11.21 -14.25
C PRO A 139 -6.05 11.90 -15.46
N THR A 140 -6.90 12.40 -16.36
CA THR A 140 -6.45 13.20 -17.49
C THR A 140 -6.08 14.61 -17.03
N LEU A 141 -5.40 15.36 -17.89
CA LEU A 141 -5.12 16.77 -17.60
C LEU A 141 -6.43 17.55 -17.36
N SER A 142 -7.48 17.25 -18.12
CA SER A 142 -8.80 17.86 -17.93
C SER A 142 -9.37 17.55 -16.56
N ASP A 143 -9.22 16.31 -16.08
CA ASP A 143 -9.68 15.91 -14.75
C ASP A 143 -8.94 16.66 -13.65
N LEU A 144 -7.62 16.80 -13.81
CA LEU A 144 -6.79 17.51 -12.83
C LEU A 144 -7.11 19.00 -12.79
N LEU A 145 -7.32 19.62 -13.95
CA LEU A 145 -7.71 21.03 -14.05
C LEU A 145 -9.09 21.27 -13.45
N ARG A 146 -10.04 20.36 -13.69
CA ARG A 146 -11.38 20.43 -13.14
C ARG A 146 -11.36 20.34 -11.63
N ALA A 147 -10.53 19.46 -11.07
CA ALA A 147 -10.36 19.33 -9.62
C ALA A 147 -9.81 20.61 -9.00
N LYS A 148 -8.85 21.28 -9.63
CA LYS A 148 -8.32 22.58 -9.17
C LYS A 148 -9.37 23.68 -9.20
N LEU A 149 -10.21 23.70 -10.23
CA LEU A 149 -11.26 24.72 -10.35
C LEU A 149 -12.41 24.51 -9.38
N SER A 150 -12.59 23.28 -8.90
CA SER A 150 -13.64 22.90 -7.96
C SER A 150 -13.24 23.04 -6.49
N ALA A 151 -11.95 23.24 -6.24
CA ALA A 151 -11.40 23.28 -4.88
C ALA A 151 -11.63 24.62 -4.18
#